data_31a226670463b968aaa8a554bdd777de
#
_entry.id   31a226670463b968aaa8a554bdd777de
#
_cell.length_a   1.000
_cell.length_b   1.000
_cell.length_c   1.000
_cell.angle_alpha   90.00
_cell.angle_beta   90.00
_cell.angle_gamma   90.00
#
_symmetry.space_group_name_H-M   'P 1'
#
loop_
_entity.id
_entity.type
_entity.pdbx_description
1 polymer ?
#
loop_
_entity_poly.entity_id
_entity_poly.type
_entity_poly.pdbx_seq_one_letter_code
_entity_poly.pdbx_strand_id
1 'polypeptide(L)'
;MTRQSISVGTVANDGTGDTLRSAGQKINANFSEIYNFLGGTLGDSLSSQISLEDSAIVFEGSLADAYETRLTAVNPTADRIISLPDADGTLVTDTATQTLSNKTFNSLIIDSSGTIVDPNNQTYVDFTSVSSAVNYINFTNAAAGSGPFILSKGSDTDIDLFLGAKGSGKLVFNNVARYREINISTTSSINIKFRSFVRFTRSTSSASYTLDDGDTGEYKILVNTSTETHTLTPTNFAQGTSISLAPGCCCQLIFDGTNWQL
;
A
#
# COMPACT_ATOMS: atom_id res chain seq x y z
N MET A 1 -16.19 46.33 -16.03
CA MET A 1 -16.16 47.70 -15.40
C MET A 1 -15.75 48.74 -16.41
N THR A 2 -16.56 49.78 -16.54
CA THR A 2 -16.23 50.88 -17.47
C THR A 2 -15.93 52.14 -16.63
N ARG A 3 -14.64 52.37 -16.38
CA ARG A 3 -14.22 53.57 -15.61
C ARG A 3 -14.70 54.83 -16.29
N GLN A 4 -15.49 55.66 -15.57
CA GLN A 4 -15.87 56.97 -16.03
C GLN A 4 -14.80 58.01 -15.60
N SER A 5 -14.21 58.66 -16.56
CA SER A 5 -13.23 59.71 -16.32
C SER A 5 -13.91 61.07 -16.08
N ILE A 6 -13.49 61.77 -15.02
CA ILE A 6 -13.92 63.15 -14.76
C ILE A 6 -13.08 64.09 -15.62
N SER A 7 -13.75 64.92 -16.40
CA SER A 7 -13.03 65.98 -17.13
C SER A 7 -12.80 67.16 -16.20
N VAL A 8 -11.56 67.51 -16.00
CA VAL A 8 -11.19 68.70 -15.17
C VAL A 8 -10.96 69.96 -16.00
N GLY A 9 -11.25 69.92 -17.31
CA GLY A 9 -10.98 71.01 -18.23
C GLY A 9 -9.50 71.03 -18.65
N THR A 10 -9.12 72.05 -19.43
CA THR A 10 -7.73 72.22 -19.91
C THR A 10 -6.95 73.21 -19.06
N VAL A 11 -7.63 74.28 -18.55
CA VAL A 11 -7.07 75.24 -17.60
C VAL A 11 -8.15 75.64 -16.55
N ALA A 12 -7.73 76.20 -15.43
CA ALA A 12 -8.63 76.59 -14.36
C ALA A 12 -9.69 77.58 -14.88
N ASN A 13 -10.99 77.31 -14.57
CA ASN A 13 -12.15 78.13 -14.93
C ASN A 13 -12.37 78.33 -16.44
N ASP A 14 -11.91 77.42 -17.29
CA ASP A 14 -12.17 77.47 -18.74
C ASP A 14 -13.58 77.02 -19.18
N GLY A 15 -14.38 76.53 -18.26
CA GLY A 15 -15.73 76.06 -18.51
C GLY A 15 -15.83 74.78 -19.33
N THR A 16 -14.73 74.08 -19.61
CA THR A 16 -14.65 72.87 -20.44
C THR A 16 -14.65 71.57 -19.66
N GLY A 17 -14.53 71.64 -18.32
CA GLY A 17 -14.61 70.48 -17.43
C GLY A 17 -16.02 70.03 -17.14
N ASP A 18 -16.15 68.86 -16.50
CA ASP A 18 -17.45 68.40 -15.96
C ASP A 18 -17.98 69.35 -14.91
N THR A 19 -19.28 69.56 -14.91
CA THR A 19 -19.93 70.25 -13.78
C THR A 19 -19.76 69.46 -12.48
N LEU A 20 -19.82 70.14 -11.33
CA LEU A 20 -19.69 69.45 -10.04
C LEU A 20 -20.71 68.33 -9.91
N ARG A 21 -21.93 68.48 -10.42
CA ARG A 21 -22.95 67.45 -10.42
C ARG A 21 -22.55 66.28 -11.31
N SER A 22 -22.06 66.50 -12.55
CA SER A 22 -21.64 65.47 -13.45
C SER A 22 -20.43 64.72 -12.90
N ALA A 23 -19.43 65.41 -12.35
CA ALA A 23 -18.31 64.78 -11.68
C ALA A 23 -18.70 63.89 -10.53
N GLY A 24 -19.63 64.38 -9.66
CA GLY A 24 -20.17 63.59 -8.55
C GLY A 24 -20.93 62.36 -9.00
N GLN A 25 -21.70 62.45 -10.09
CA GLN A 25 -22.37 61.28 -10.67
C GLN A 25 -21.38 60.20 -11.19
N LYS A 26 -20.33 60.65 -11.85
CA LYS A 26 -19.24 59.74 -12.35
C LYS A 26 -18.52 59.04 -11.17
N ILE A 27 -18.23 59.79 -10.09
CA ILE A 27 -17.65 59.25 -8.86
C ILE A 27 -18.56 58.16 -8.30
N ASN A 28 -19.83 58.47 -8.05
CA ASN A 28 -20.80 57.54 -7.49
C ASN A 28 -20.95 56.33 -8.37
N ALA A 29 -21.00 56.47 -9.70
CA ALA A 29 -21.07 55.33 -10.61
C ALA A 29 -19.83 54.42 -10.52
N ASN A 30 -18.65 54.98 -10.49
CA ASN A 30 -17.41 54.22 -10.32
C ASN A 30 -17.35 53.47 -8.98
N PHE A 31 -17.74 54.14 -7.88
CA PHE A 31 -17.86 53.46 -6.57
C PHE A 31 -18.91 52.37 -6.58
N SER A 32 -20.06 52.62 -7.18
CA SER A 32 -21.14 51.61 -7.26
C SER A 32 -20.66 50.36 -8.05
N GLU A 33 -19.90 50.51 -9.13
CA GLU A 33 -19.30 49.39 -9.85
C GLU A 33 -18.31 48.62 -8.98
N ILE A 34 -17.45 49.33 -8.19
CA ILE A 34 -16.50 48.70 -7.27
C ILE A 34 -17.23 47.94 -6.18
N TYR A 35 -18.22 48.55 -5.52
CA TYR A 35 -19.03 47.90 -4.48
C TYR A 35 -19.78 46.67 -5.04
N ASN A 36 -20.37 46.77 -6.21
CA ASN A 36 -21.08 45.66 -6.82
C ASN A 36 -20.10 44.52 -7.18
N PHE A 37 -18.87 44.82 -7.61
CA PHE A 37 -17.84 43.84 -7.88
C PHE A 37 -17.35 43.15 -6.59
N LEU A 38 -17.20 43.92 -5.49
CA LEU A 38 -16.69 43.42 -4.21
C LEU A 38 -17.77 42.78 -3.32
N GLY A 39 -19.01 42.56 -3.80
CA GLY A 39 -20.04 41.86 -3.03
C GLY A 39 -21.34 42.61 -2.84
N GLY A 40 -21.40 43.91 -3.21
CA GLY A 40 -22.60 44.70 -3.20
C GLY A 40 -23.17 45.00 -1.82
N THR A 41 -24.48 45.21 -1.74
CA THR A 41 -25.20 45.71 -0.56
C THR A 41 -25.59 44.67 0.50
N LEU A 42 -25.21 43.38 0.31
CA LEU A 42 -25.74 42.26 1.11
C LEU A 42 -24.71 41.48 1.91
N GLY A 43 -23.52 42.01 2.10
CA GLY A 43 -22.47 41.35 2.91
C GLY A 43 -21.04 41.65 2.46
N ASP A 44 -20.10 41.31 3.30
CA ASP A 44 -18.67 41.57 3.11
C ASP A 44 -18.00 40.51 2.23
N SER A 45 -18.72 39.88 1.29
CA SER A 45 -18.24 38.82 0.44
C SER A 45 -18.23 39.20 -1.04
N LEU A 46 -17.26 38.68 -1.78
CA LEU A 46 -17.19 38.78 -3.23
C LEU A 46 -18.24 37.89 -3.88
N SER A 47 -19.13 38.47 -4.68
CA SER A 47 -20.16 37.72 -5.41
C SER A 47 -19.73 37.24 -6.78
N SER A 48 -18.51 37.57 -7.20
CA SER A 48 -17.94 37.21 -8.51
C SER A 48 -16.53 36.64 -8.35
N GLN A 49 -16.05 35.95 -9.38
CA GLN A 49 -14.68 35.45 -9.44
C GLN A 49 -13.67 36.59 -9.49
N ILE A 50 -12.57 36.44 -8.77
CA ILE A 50 -11.38 37.25 -8.94
C ILE A 50 -10.43 36.50 -9.87
N SER A 51 -10.12 37.08 -11.02
CA SER A 51 -9.04 36.56 -11.88
C SER A 51 -7.74 37.26 -11.52
N LEU A 52 -6.75 36.46 -11.16
CA LEU A 52 -5.37 36.93 -10.88
C LEU A 52 -4.50 36.40 -12.02
N GLU A 53 -4.08 37.29 -12.91
CA GLU A 53 -3.20 36.96 -14.02
C GLU A 53 -1.73 37.17 -13.59
N ASP A 54 -0.89 36.14 -13.72
CA ASP A 54 0.53 36.14 -13.32
C ASP A 54 0.78 36.78 -11.96
N SER A 55 -0.06 36.44 -10.98
CA SER A 55 -0.08 37.05 -9.67
C SER A 55 -0.25 35.98 -8.57
N ALA A 56 -0.19 36.42 -7.32
CA ALA A 56 -0.31 35.59 -6.14
C ALA A 56 -1.24 36.23 -5.11
N ILE A 57 -1.85 35.40 -4.26
CA ILE A 57 -2.38 35.84 -2.98
C ILE A 57 -1.24 35.77 -1.96
N VAL A 58 -0.90 36.91 -1.36
CA VAL A 58 0.17 37.02 -0.37
C VAL A 58 -0.46 37.17 1.01
N PHE A 59 -0.03 36.33 1.93
CA PHE A 59 -0.43 36.40 3.33
C PHE A 59 0.75 36.85 4.16
N GLU A 60 0.64 38.02 4.75
CA GLU A 60 1.52 38.47 5.81
C GLU A 60 1.13 37.74 7.11
N GLY A 61 2.11 37.32 7.90
CA GLY A 61 1.89 36.71 9.20
C GLY A 61 1.44 37.76 10.25
N SER A 62 1.45 37.36 11.51
CA SER A 62 1.15 38.28 12.62
C SER A 62 2.29 39.26 12.91
N LEU A 63 3.46 39.04 12.36
CA LEU A 63 4.65 39.88 12.43
C LEU A 63 4.92 40.50 11.05
N ALA A 64 4.95 41.82 10.99
CA ALA A 64 5.32 42.50 9.75
C ALA A 64 6.84 42.42 9.58
N ASP A 65 7.30 41.56 8.70
CA ASP A 65 8.72 41.35 8.38
C ASP A 65 8.92 41.12 6.87
N ALA A 66 10.01 40.52 6.47
CA ALA A 66 10.33 40.26 5.07
C ALA A 66 9.90 38.85 4.59
N TYR A 67 9.08 38.12 5.38
CA TYR A 67 8.71 36.73 5.11
C TYR A 67 7.19 36.57 4.99
N GLU A 68 6.68 36.26 3.81
CA GLU A 68 5.27 36.11 3.51
C GLU A 68 4.99 34.69 2.96
N THR A 69 3.76 34.23 3.17
CA THR A 69 3.26 33.05 2.47
C THR A 69 2.55 33.46 1.19
N ARG A 70 3.00 32.92 0.07
CA ARG A 70 2.45 33.21 -1.26
C ARG A 70 1.73 31.99 -1.81
N LEU A 71 0.46 32.13 -2.18
CA LEU A 71 -0.29 31.15 -2.93
C LEU A 71 -0.29 31.54 -4.41
N THR A 72 0.41 30.77 -5.23
CA THR A 72 0.58 31.01 -6.67
C THR A 72 0.09 29.82 -7.49
N ALA A 73 -0.40 30.07 -8.70
CA ALA A 73 -0.65 29.03 -9.68
C ALA A 73 0.55 28.92 -10.63
N VAL A 74 1.06 27.70 -10.82
CA VAL A 74 1.96 27.41 -11.95
C VAL A 74 1.11 27.48 -13.22
N ASN A 75 1.70 27.95 -14.34
CA ASN A 75 0.97 28.14 -15.59
C ASN A 75 0.18 26.86 -15.96
N PRO A 76 -1.16 26.87 -15.85
CA PRO A 76 -1.98 25.70 -16.05
C PRO A 76 -2.11 25.37 -17.55
N THR A 77 -2.02 24.10 -17.90
CA THR A 77 -2.20 23.62 -19.28
C THR A 77 -3.66 23.25 -19.58
N ALA A 78 -4.54 23.33 -18.60
CA ALA A 78 -5.99 23.14 -18.70
C ALA A 78 -6.64 23.75 -17.45
N ASP A 79 -7.95 23.91 -17.46
CA ASP A 79 -8.71 24.32 -16.28
C ASP A 79 -8.49 23.32 -15.13
N ARG A 80 -8.16 23.83 -13.94
CA ARG A 80 -7.94 23.04 -12.72
C ARG A 80 -8.77 23.61 -11.57
N ILE A 81 -9.38 22.71 -10.82
CA ILE A 81 -10.14 23.07 -9.62
C ILE A 81 -9.44 22.48 -8.41
N ILE A 82 -9.11 23.32 -7.43
CA ILE A 82 -8.69 22.90 -6.09
C ILE A 82 -9.83 23.24 -5.14
N SER A 83 -10.53 22.22 -4.65
CA SER A 83 -11.63 22.39 -3.70
C SER A 83 -11.06 22.32 -2.28
N LEU A 84 -11.37 23.33 -1.48
CA LEU A 84 -11.14 23.28 -0.04
C LEU A 84 -12.34 22.58 0.62
N PRO A 85 -12.12 21.59 1.51
CA PRO A 85 -13.21 20.90 2.19
C PRO A 85 -13.91 21.84 3.18
N ASP A 86 -15.18 21.59 3.45
CA ASP A 86 -15.93 22.22 4.54
C ASP A 86 -15.53 21.57 5.88
N ALA A 87 -14.30 21.78 6.29
CA ALA A 87 -13.72 21.26 7.53
C ALA A 87 -12.44 22.01 7.89
N ASP A 88 -12.17 22.10 9.18
CA ASP A 88 -10.88 22.61 9.67
C ASP A 88 -9.75 21.68 9.25
N GLY A 89 -8.62 22.24 8.82
CA GLY A 89 -7.47 21.46 8.39
C GLY A 89 -6.24 22.29 8.03
N THR A 90 -5.15 21.57 7.80
CA THR A 90 -3.89 22.14 7.33
C THR A 90 -3.57 21.59 5.93
N LEU A 91 -3.13 22.46 5.04
CA LEU A 91 -2.64 22.03 3.72
C LEU A 91 -1.37 21.22 3.87
N VAL A 92 -1.35 20.06 3.20
CA VAL A 92 -0.16 19.20 3.14
C VAL A 92 0.78 19.74 2.06
N THR A 93 2.03 19.96 2.43
CA THR A 93 3.10 20.38 1.51
C THR A 93 4.00 19.19 1.19
N ASP A 94 4.67 19.24 0.06
CA ASP A 94 5.53 18.16 -0.46
C ASP A 94 6.87 18.01 0.27
N THR A 95 7.36 19.09 0.91
CA THR A 95 8.70 19.11 1.53
C THR A 95 8.69 19.18 3.05
N ALA A 96 7.57 19.57 3.67
CA ALA A 96 7.50 19.70 5.13
C ALA A 96 7.18 18.34 5.79
N THR A 97 7.83 18.07 6.92
CA THR A 97 7.42 16.93 7.78
C THR A 97 6.06 17.23 8.39
N GLN A 98 5.06 16.43 8.03
CA GLN A 98 3.68 16.60 8.49
C GLN A 98 3.07 15.28 8.93
N THR A 99 2.33 15.31 10.04
CA THR A 99 1.55 14.17 10.49
C THR A 99 0.16 14.18 9.85
N LEU A 100 -0.18 13.09 9.16
CA LEU A 100 -1.49 12.89 8.54
C LEU A 100 -2.36 12.01 9.46
N SER A 101 -3.33 12.63 10.15
CA SER A 101 -4.28 11.91 11.01
C SER A 101 -5.60 11.68 10.28
N ASN A 102 -6.26 10.54 10.56
CA ASN A 102 -7.58 10.18 10.00
C ASN A 102 -7.64 10.23 8.47
N LYS A 103 -6.56 9.78 7.80
CA LYS A 103 -6.50 9.67 6.34
C LYS A 103 -6.60 8.23 5.90
N THR A 104 -7.41 7.98 4.87
CA THR A 104 -7.50 6.69 4.19
C THR A 104 -6.74 6.79 2.86
N PHE A 105 -5.79 5.88 2.66
CA PHE A 105 -5.08 5.73 1.38
C PHE A 105 -5.71 4.58 0.61
N ASN A 106 -6.29 4.86 -0.53
CA ASN A 106 -6.79 3.81 -1.42
C ASN A 106 -5.64 2.99 -2.03
N SER A 107 -4.56 3.65 -2.37
CA SER A 107 -3.31 3.02 -2.82
C SER A 107 -2.14 3.87 -2.36
N LEU A 108 -1.22 3.28 -1.62
CA LEU A 108 0.02 3.91 -1.20
C LEU A 108 1.16 3.37 -2.07
N ILE A 109 1.80 4.24 -2.82
CA ILE A 109 3.01 3.90 -3.57
C ILE A 109 4.20 4.23 -2.67
N ILE A 110 4.99 3.20 -2.35
CA ILE A 110 6.28 3.34 -1.67
C ILE A 110 7.35 3.22 -2.75
N ASP A 111 8.26 4.17 -2.80
CA ASP A 111 9.33 4.21 -3.81
C ASP A 111 10.24 2.96 -3.69
N SER A 112 11.05 2.71 -4.72
CA SER A 112 11.89 1.53 -4.90
C SER A 112 12.84 1.20 -3.74
N SER A 113 13.06 2.15 -2.85
CA SER A 113 13.86 2.02 -1.61
C SER A 113 13.15 2.64 -0.41
N GLY A 114 11.82 2.63 -0.39
CA GLY A 114 11.02 3.22 0.68
C GLY A 114 11.04 2.39 1.95
N THR A 115 10.99 3.06 3.10
CA THR A 115 10.98 2.43 4.41
C THR A 115 9.80 2.92 5.26
N ILE A 116 9.32 2.06 6.15
CA ILE A 116 8.47 2.47 7.26
C ILE A 116 9.37 2.56 8.50
N VAL A 117 9.38 3.72 9.13
CA VAL A 117 10.25 4.02 10.27
C VAL A 117 9.46 4.38 11.53
N ASP A 118 10.09 4.26 12.67
CA ASP A 118 9.56 4.72 13.95
C ASP A 118 9.76 6.24 14.14
N PRO A 119 9.23 6.86 15.23
CA PRO A 119 9.44 8.28 15.51
C PRO A 119 10.91 8.69 15.72
N ASN A 120 11.82 7.75 15.96
CA ASN A 120 13.25 7.97 16.08
C ASN A 120 14.01 7.71 14.78
N ASN A 121 13.29 7.58 13.67
CA ASN A 121 13.82 7.28 12.34
C ASN A 121 14.54 5.91 12.24
N GLN A 122 14.11 4.93 13.08
CA GLN A 122 14.60 3.54 12.99
C GLN A 122 13.66 2.72 12.08
N THR A 123 14.24 1.93 11.20
CA THR A 123 13.48 1.17 10.20
C THR A 123 12.70 0.01 10.81
N TYR A 124 11.37 -0.02 10.62
CA TYR A 124 10.52 -1.19 10.87
C TYR A 124 10.48 -2.12 9.68
N VAL A 125 10.30 -1.58 8.48
CA VAL A 125 10.16 -2.34 7.23
C VAL A 125 10.90 -1.61 6.12
N ASP A 126 11.68 -2.35 5.37
CA ASP A 126 12.37 -1.89 4.17
C ASP A 126 11.77 -2.56 2.95
N PHE A 127 11.44 -1.78 1.92
CA PHE A 127 10.88 -2.25 0.67
C PHE A 127 11.92 -2.09 -0.44
N THR A 128 12.37 -3.22 -0.97
CA THR A 128 13.26 -3.24 -2.13
C THR A 128 12.49 -3.78 -3.33
N SER A 129 12.35 -2.97 -4.38
CA SER A 129 11.69 -3.41 -5.61
C SER A 129 12.66 -4.06 -6.56
N VAL A 130 12.15 -5.04 -7.31
CA VAL A 130 12.84 -5.70 -8.42
C VAL A 130 12.17 -5.29 -9.72
N SER A 131 12.96 -4.90 -10.72
CA SER A 131 12.41 -4.55 -12.03
C SER A 131 11.64 -5.74 -12.63
N SER A 132 10.44 -5.46 -13.16
CA SER A 132 9.54 -6.47 -13.75
C SER A 132 9.12 -7.59 -12.78
N ALA A 133 9.06 -7.31 -11.46
CA ALA A 133 8.57 -8.26 -10.48
C ALA A 133 7.11 -8.65 -10.78
N VAL A 134 6.85 -9.96 -10.79
CA VAL A 134 5.52 -10.54 -11.00
C VAL A 134 4.99 -11.27 -9.76
N ASN A 135 5.88 -11.55 -8.81
CA ASN A 135 5.58 -12.25 -7.57
C ASN A 135 5.68 -11.30 -6.36
N TYR A 136 4.84 -11.49 -5.37
CA TYR A 136 4.76 -10.62 -4.21
C TYR A 136 4.27 -11.35 -2.96
N ILE A 137 4.45 -10.74 -1.80
CA ILE A 137 3.90 -11.22 -0.53
C ILE A 137 2.52 -10.60 -0.32
N ASN A 138 1.54 -11.44 -0.05
CA ASN A 138 0.19 -11.04 0.29
C ASN A 138 -0.07 -11.25 1.79
N PHE A 139 -0.51 -10.19 2.46
CA PHE A 139 -1.01 -10.23 3.83
C PHE A 139 -2.53 -10.18 3.80
N THR A 140 -3.18 -11.20 4.33
CA THR A 140 -4.66 -11.27 4.38
C THR A 140 -5.11 -11.36 5.83
N ASN A 141 -6.01 -10.48 6.25
CA ASN A 141 -6.69 -10.58 7.54
C ASN A 141 -7.74 -11.72 7.50
N ALA A 142 -8.37 -12.02 8.64
CA ALA A 142 -9.37 -13.05 8.74
C ALA A 142 -10.54 -12.63 9.63
N ALA A 143 -11.70 -13.24 9.41
CA ALA A 143 -12.85 -13.13 10.31
C ALA A 143 -12.61 -13.88 11.62
N ALA A 144 -13.45 -13.64 12.63
CA ALA A 144 -13.41 -14.36 13.90
C ALA A 144 -13.48 -15.88 13.68
N GLY A 145 -12.61 -16.64 14.36
CA GLY A 145 -12.50 -18.09 14.22
C GLY A 145 -11.56 -18.56 13.09
N SER A 146 -11.02 -17.67 12.29
CA SER A 146 -10.02 -17.97 11.26
C SER A 146 -8.71 -17.21 11.50
N GLY A 147 -7.58 -17.73 11.02
CA GLY A 147 -6.27 -17.09 11.14
C GLY A 147 -5.94 -16.21 9.93
N PRO A 148 -5.17 -15.13 10.10
CA PRO A 148 -4.62 -14.36 9.00
C PRO A 148 -3.53 -15.15 8.26
N PHE A 149 -3.23 -14.75 7.01
CA PHE A 149 -2.26 -15.42 6.15
C PHE A 149 -1.15 -14.48 5.68
N ILE A 150 0.04 -15.05 5.53
CA ILE A 150 1.15 -14.50 4.76
C ILE A 150 1.41 -15.48 3.63
N LEU A 151 1.21 -15.06 2.39
CA LEU A 151 1.25 -15.92 1.22
C LEU A 151 2.12 -15.34 0.12
N SER A 152 2.86 -16.19 -0.60
CA SER A 152 3.41 -15.84 -1.90
C SER A 152 2.29 -15.82 -2.93
N LYS A 153 2.22 -14.77 -3.74
CA LYS A 153 1.30 -14.62 -4.87
C LYS A 153 2.00 -14.01 -6.07
N GLY A 154 1.48 -14.27 -7.24
CA GLY A 154 2.01 -13.75 -8.50
C GLY A 154 1.48 -14.47 -9.71
N SER A 155 2.13 -14.28 -10.86
CA SER A 155 1.76 -14.93 -12.12
C SER A 155 2.49 -16.24 -12.37
N ASP A 156 3.56 -16.55 -11.63
CA ASP A 156 4.24 -17.84 -11.75
C ASP A 156 3.40 -18.97 -11.16
N THR A 157 3.56 -20.18 -11.70
CA THR A 157 2.78 -21.34 -11.26
C THR A 157 3.16 -21.79 -9.86
N ASP A 158 4.46 -21.79 -9.55
CA ASP A 158 5.02 -22.22 -8.27
C ASP A 158 5.89 -21.08 -7.72
N ILE A 159 5.63 -20.65 -6.48
CA ILE A 159 6.30 -19.51 -5.85
C ILE A 159 6.63 -19.89 -4.40
N ASP A 160 7.92 -19.98 -4.10
CA ASP A 160 8.39 -20.22 -2.74
C ASP A 160 8.22 -18.98 -1.85
N LEU A 161 8.03 -19.21 -0.56
CA LEU A 161 8.09 -18.17 0.47
C LEU A 161 9.37 -18.34 1.28
N PHE A 162 10.32 -17.42 1.11
CA PHE A 162 11.56 -17.40 1.88
C PHE A 162 11.40 -16.62 3.17
N LEU A 163 11.66 -17.29 4.30
CA LEU A 163 11.71 -16.68 5.63
C LEU A 163 13.10 -16.98 6.21
N GLY A 164 13.94 -15.96 6.35
CA GLY A 164 15.32 -16.13 6.79
C GLY A 164 15.72 -15.14 7.89
N ALA A 165 16.59 -15.58 8.79
CA ALA A 165 17.25 -14.73 9.75
C ALA A 165 18.61 -14.26 9.23
N LYS A 166 19.09 -13.11 9.70
CA LYS A 166 20.39 -12.57 9.33
C LYS A 166 21.53 -13.26 10.07
N GLY A 167 22.61 -13.62 9.37
CA GLY A 167 23.84 -14.19 9.94
C GLY A 167 23.59 -15.52 10.63
N SER A 168 23.98 -15.66 11.88
CA SER A 168 23.75 -16.87 12.69
C SER A 168 22.39 -16.85 13.44
N GLY A 169 21.52 -15.91 13.15
CA GLY A 169 20.16 -15.87 13.71
C GLY A 169 19.34 -17.08 13.32
N LYS A 170 18.21 -17.28 13.99
CA LYS A 170 17.31 -18.43 13.76
C LYS A 170 15.89 -17.95 13.54
N LEU A 171 15.14 -18.67 12.70
CA LEU A 171 13.70 -18.54 12.65
C LEU A 171 13.09 -19.27 13.87
N VAL A 172 12.42 -18.51 14.73
CA VAL A 172 11.83 -19.02 15.97
C VAL A 172 10.32 -18.91 15.90
N PHE A 173 9.63 -20.04 16.10
CA PHE A 173 8.18 -20.08 16.28
C PHE A 173 7.88 -20.05 17.79
N ASN A 174 7.15 -19.04 18.26
CA ASN A 174 6.80 -18.92 19.69
C ASN A 174 5.85 -20.01 20.18
N ASN A 175 5.08 -20.59 19.25
CA ASN A 175 4.14 -21.66 19.50
C ASN A 175 4.47 -22.86 18.61
N VAL A 176 3.70 -23.94 18.75
CA VAL A 176 3.89 -25.16 17.98
C VAL A 176 3.71 -24.89 16.48
N ALA A 177 4.72 -25.23 15.68
CA ALA A 177 4.60 -25.27 14.23
C ALA A 177 3.74 -26.50 13.85
N ARG A 178 2.67 -26.28 13.07
CA ARG A 178 1.82 -27.35 12.55
C ARG A 178 2.03 -27.49 11.05
N TYR A 179 2.43 -28.65 10.61
CA TYR A 179 2.46 -29.00 9.20
C TYR A 179 1.08 -29.42 8.72
N ARG A 180 0.74 -29.06 7.49
CA ARG A 180 -0.52 -29.51 6.88
C ARG A 180 -0.47 -31.01 6.69
N GLU A 181 -1.33 -31.73 7.40
CA GLU A 181 -1.49 -33.18 7.30
C GLU A 181 -2.25 -33.56 6.03
N ILE A 182 -1.86 -34.70 5.44
CA ILE A 182 -2.69 -35.43 4.49
C ILE A 182 -3.00 -36.83 5.05
N ASN A 183 -4.26 -37.23 4.97
CA ASN A 183 -4.71 -38.58 5.31
C ASN A 183 -4.86 -39.41 4.03
N ILE A 184 -4.15 -40.53 3.95
CA ILE A 184 -4.24 -41.46 2.82
C ILE A 184 -5.06 -42.66 3.24
N SER A 185 -6.27 -42.80 2.65
CA SER A 185 -7.20 -43.87 2.91
C SER A 185 -7.50 -44.76 1.68
N THR A 186 -6.83 -44.52 0.55
CA THR A 186 -7.12 -45.20 -0.74
C THR A 186 -6.16 -46.33 -1.03
N THR A 187 -6.52 -47.17 -2.01
CA THR A 187 -5.71 -48.31 -2.50
C THR A 187 -4.72 -47.94 -3.59
N SER A 188 -4.89 -46.76 -4.21
CA SER A 188 -4.05 -46.37 -5.36
C SER A 188 -2.66 -46.00 -4.87
N SER A 189 -1.65 -46.38 -5.62
CA SER A 189 -0.30 -45.83 -5.46
C SER A 189 -0.38 -44.33 -5.59
N ILE A 190 -0.02 -43.60 -4.54
CA ILE A 190 -0.03 -42.12 -4.51
C ILE A 190 1.41 -41.66 -4.30
N ASN A 191 1.84 -40.74 -5.13
CA ASN A 191 3.08 -40.03 -4.90
C ASN A 191 2.88 -38.97 -3.80
N ILE A 192 3.64 -39.10 -2.73
CA ILE A 192 3.55 -38.19 -1.56
C ILE A 192 4.59 -37.04 -1.62
N LYS A 193 5.20 -36.80 -2.77
CA LYS A 193 6.29 -35.81 -2.95
C LYS A 193 5.97 -34.44 -2.28
N PHE A 194 4.81 -33.89 -2.52
CA PHE A 194 4.46 -32.54 -2.07
C PHE A 194 3.83 -32.49 -0.66
N ARG A 195 4.12 -33.47 0.21
CA ARG A 195 3.53 -33.56 1.55
C ARG A 195 4.59 -33.84 2.60
N SER A 196 4.78 -32.90 3.53
CA SER A 196 5.76 -33.09 4.63
C SER A 196 5.24 -33.96 5.76
N PHE A 197 3.89 -33.95 6.01
CA PHE A 197 3.27 -34.81 7.02
C PHE A 197 2.20 -35.70 6.37
N VAL A 198 2.39 -37.02 6.43
CA VAL A 198 1.52 -38.00 5.78
C VAL A 198 1.06 -39.02 6.82
N ARG A 199 -0.25 -39.16 6.95
CA ARG A 199 -0.87 -40.19 7.78
C ARG A 199 -1.56 -41.25 6.91
N PHE A 200 -1.17 -42.49 7.08
CA PHE A 200 -1.82 -43.65 6.44
C PHE A 200 -2.93 -44.12 7.37
N THR A 201 -4.17 -44.11 6.87
CA THR A 201 -5.37 -44.43 7.65
C THR A 201 -6.16 -45.63 7.10
N ARG A 202 -5.67 -46.22 6.01
CA ARG A 202 -6.33 -47.32 5.35
C ARG A 202 -6.23 -48.61 6.17
N SER A 203 -7.36 -49.16 6.58
CA SER A 203 -7.45 -50.35 7.45
C SER A 203 -8.12 -51.57 6.79
N THR A 204 -8.30 -51.57 5.45
CA THR A 204 -8.97 -52.68 4.74
C THR A 204 -8.02 -53.62 4.01
N SER A 205 -6.83 -53.21 3.68
CA SER A 205 -5.74 -54.02 3.12
C SER A 205 -4.44 -53.22 3.07
N SER A 206 -3.30 -53.91 3.02
CA SER A 206 -1.98 -53.31 2.74
C SER A 206 -1.97 -52.56 1.40
N ALA A 207 -1.19 -51.51 1.33
CA ALA A 207 -1.00 -50.74 0.10
C ALA A 207 0.48 -50.30 -0.06
N SER A 208 0.86 -50.09 -1.32
CA SER A 208 2.19 -49.58 -1.67
C SER A 208 2.06 -48.15 -2.18
N TYR A 209 3.00 -47.31 -1.77
CA TYR A 209 3.08 -45.87 -2.13
C TYR A 209 4.45 -45.57 -2.68
N THR A 210 4.56 -44.58 -3.55
CA THR A 210 5.83 -44.10 -4.10
C THR A 210 6.19 -42.75 -3.51
N LEU A 211 7.46 -42.47 -3.50
CA LEU A 211 8.01 -41.16 -3.14
C LEU A 211 9.10 -40.82 -4.15
N ASP A 212 8.86 -39.82 -4.99
CA ASP A 212 9.87 -39.29 -5.89
C ASP A 212 10.96 -38.54 -5.10
N ASP A 213 12.08 -38.26 -5.78
CA ASP A 213 13.14 -37.43 -5.19
C ASP A 213 12.61 -36.07 -4.78
N GLY A 214 13.17 -35.55 -3.70
CA GLY A 214 12.86 -34.25 -3.12
C GLY A 214 13.86 -33.18 -3.47
N ASP A 215 13.71 -32.03 -2.86
CA ASP A 215 14.72 -30.98 -2.83
C ASP A 215 15.68 -31.22 -1.66
N THR A 216 16.94 -30.84 -1.79
CA THR A 216 17.96 -31.01 -0.74
C THR A 216 17.49 -30.38 0.57
N GLY A 217 17.45 -31.16 1.64
CA GLY A 217 16.95 -30.74 2.96
C GLY A 217 15.44 -30.91 3.13
N GLU A 218 14.72 -31.38 2.11
CA GLU A 218 13.30 -31.73 2.26
C GLU A 218 13.15 -32.89 3.24
N TYR A 219 12.14 -32.78 4.11
CA TYR A 219 11.85 -33.85 5.05
C TYR A 219 10.38 -34.29 5.01
N LYS A 220 10.15 -35.54 5.40
CA LYS A 220 8.85 -36.19 5.50
C LYS A 220 8.66 -36.79 6.89
N ILE A 221 7.48 -36.63 7.45
CA ILE A 221 7.02 -37.37 8.64
C ILE A 221 5.90 -38.28 8.19
N LEU A 222 6.08 -39.56 8.36
CA LEU A 222 5.15 -40.59 7.94
C LEU A 222 4.63 -41.31 9.18
N VAL A 223 3.29 -41.42 9.31
CA VAL A 223 2.64 -42.04 10.46
C VAL A 223 1.61 -43.03 9.95
N ASN A 224 1.72 -44.30 10.34
CA ASN A 224 0.73 -45.31 10.06
C ASN A 224 -0.21 -45.51 11.26
N THR A 225 -1.44 -44.98 11.15
CA THR A 225 -2.48 -45.14 12.16
C THR A 225 -3.52 -46.23 11.78
N SER A 226 -3.29 -46.94 10.69
CA SER A 226 -4.13 -48.06 10.22
C SER A 226 -3.84 -49.37 10.97
N THR A 227 -4.61 -50.39 10.69
CA THR A 227 -4.40 -51.76 11.18
C THR A 227 -3.52 -52.57 10.24
N GLU A 228 -3.16 -52.06 9.09
CA GLU A 228 -2.43 -52.75 8.04
C GLU A 228 -0.98 -52.26 7.90
N THR A 229 -0.08 -53.12 7.46
CA THR A 229 1.25 -52.74 7.09
C THR A 229 1.27 -52.15 5.68
N HIS A 230 1.86 -50.94 5.51
CA HIS A 230 2.01 -50.27 4.23
C HIS A 230 3.47 -50.26 3.81
N THR A 231 3.73 -50.23 2.49
CA THR A 231 5.05 -50.18 1.92
C THR A 231 5.24 -48.84 1.22
N LEU A 232 6.29 -48.10 1.57
CA LEU A 232 6.73 -46.90 0.83
C LEU A 232 7.98 -47.25 0.02
N THR A 233 7.98 -46.90 -1.26
CA THR A 233 9.13 -47.13 -2.18
C THR A 233 9.62 -45.76 -2.64
N PRO A 234 10.65 -45.19 -2.00
CA PRO A 234 11.33 -43.99 -2.52
C PRO A 234 12.10 -44.30 -3.80
N THR A 235 12.15 -43.34 -4.72
CA THR A 235 12.91 -43.50 -5.98
C THR A 235 14.39 -43.77 -5.72
N ASN A 236 15.00 -42.97 -4.84
CA ASN A 236 16.38 -43.17 -4.37
C ASN A 236 16.34 -43.28 -2.83
N PHE A 237 16.65 -44.45 -2.30
CA PHE A 237 16.64 -44.69 -0.85
C PHE A 237 17.99 -45.29 -0.42
N ALA A 238 18.69 -44.62 0.49
CA ALA A 238 20.04 -44.99 0.91
C ALA A 238 20.11 -46.32 1.64
N GLN A 239 19.08 -46.70 2.39
CA GLN A 239 19.05 -47.91 3.24
C GLN A 239 18.35 -49.11 2.59
N GLY A 240 18.07 -49.07 1.27
CA GLY A 240 17.44 -50.19 0.57
C GLY A 240 16.52 -49.77 -0.57
N THR A 241 15.43 -50.52 -0.81
CA THR A 241 14.51 -50.24 -1.91
C THR A 241 13.12 -49.81 -1.40
N SER A 242 12.77 -50.09 -0.15
CA SER A 242 11.49 -49.76 0.39
C SER A 242 11.49 -49.69 1.93
N ILE A 243 10.50 -49.02 2.48
CA ILE A 243 10.28 -48.85 3.90
C ILE A 243 8.94 -49.55 4.23
N SER A 244 8.98 -50.46 5.21
CA SER A 244 7.77 -51.12 5.76
C SER A 244 7.23 -50.31 6.93
N LEU A 245 6.02 -49.82 6.82
CA LEU A 245 5.31 -49.04 7.84
C LEU A 245 4.25 -49.94 8.51
N ALA A 246 4.63 -50.61 9.58
CA ALA A 246 3.69 -51.40 10.37
C ALA A 246 2.66 -50.52 11.09
N PRO A 247 1.54 -51.07 11.55
CA PRO A 247 0.55 -50.39 12.38
C PRO A 247 1.21 -49.67 13.59
N GLY A 248 0.87 -48.40 13.80
CA GLY A 248 1.43 -47.60 14.87
C GLY A 248 2.85 -47.06 14.64
N CYS A 249 3.49 -47.41 13.54
CA CYS A 249 4.83 -46.91 13.22
C CYS A 249 4.83 -45.44 12.74
N CYS A 250 5.87 -44.75 13.11
CA CYS A 250 6.24 -43.41 12.60
C CYS A 250 7.67 -43.45 12.10
N CYS A 251 7.96 -42.86 10.96
CA CYS A 251 9.33 -42.63 10.53
C CYS A 251 9.49 -41.22 9.95
N GLN A 252 10.73 -40.77 9.91
CA GLN A 252 11.12 -39.48 9.34
C GLN A 252 12.14 -39.73 8.25
N LEU A 253 11.97 -39.06 7.11
CA LEU A 253 12.89 -39.12 5.99
C LEU A 253 13.42 -37.72 5.68
N ILE A 254 14.68 -37.63 5.32
CA ILE A 254 15.34 -36.41 4.84
C ILE A 254 15.97 -36.70 3.49
N PHE A 255 15.76 -35.81 2.50
CA PHE A 255 16.45 -35.93 1.20
C PHE A 255 17.77 -35.18 1.26
N ASP A 256 18.90 -35.87 1.02
CA ASP A 256 20.25 -35.29 1.10
C ASP A 256 20.71 -34.61 -0.19
N GLY A 257 19.89 -34.59 -1.22
CA GLY A 257 20.16 -34.11 -2.57
C GLY A 257 20.45 -35.22 -3.56
N THR A 258 20.53 -36.50 -3.09
CA THR A 258 20.74 -37.69 -3.91
C THR A 258 19.82 -38.82 -3.49
N ASN A 259 19.67 -39.03 -2.19
CA ASN A 259 18.91 -40.15 -1.64
C ASN A 259 18.03 -39.68 -0.47
N TRP A 260 16.90 -40.38 -0.26
CA TRP A 260 16.17 -40.33 0.98
C TRP A 260 16.92 -41.10 2.07
N GLN A 261 17.12 -40.46 3.21
CA GLN A 261 17.72 -41.01 4.42
C GLN A 261 16.64 -41.20 5.47
N LEU A 262 16.69 -42.33 6.22
CA LEU A 262 15.79 -42.65 7.31
C LEU A 262 16.37 -42.18 8.66
#